data_3bf9aa2b9443ebbb9024e4f85f31e8d2
#
_entry.id   3bf9aa2b9443ebbb9024e4f85f31e8d2
#
_cell.length_a   1.000
_cell.length_b   1.000
_cell.length_c   1.000
_cell.angle_alpha   90.00
_cell.angle_beta   90.00
_cell.angle_gamma   90.00
#
_symmetry.space_group_name_H-M   'P 1'
#
loop_
_entity.id
_entity.type
_entity.pdbx_description
1 polymer ?
#
loop_
_entity_poly.entity_id
_entity_poly.type
_entity_poly.pdbx_seq_one_letter_code
_entity_poly.pdbx_strand_id
1 'polypeptide(L)'
;MRLVMENLHMLSLLLPSLFLLLLVPSCSPADSNSGVSLDTIKLPPGFAISVYASNVPNARSMTLSPHGTLFVGTRTEGNVYAIVDRNQDNTADEVITLARGLNMPNGVAFRDGALYVATVNRVLRFDDVENHLRNPPQPVVVNDSFPRDRGHGWKFVRFGPDGMLYVPVGAPCNICEREDERYASIMRMKPDGTDLEVFARGVRNTVGFDWHPQTQELWFTDNGGDWLGNDRPPDELNHAPQKGLPFGFPYCHGGNITDPEFGKEHKCEEFTPPAILLGPHVAALGMRFYTGTMFPDEYRKQIFIAEHGSWNRRPLIGYRVTLVRLENNRAVEYKVFAEGWLQNGRAWGRPVDVQVMPDGALLVSDDKANAIYRISYKK
;
A
#
# COMPACT_ATOMS: atom_id res chain seq x y z
N MET A 1 3.63 -79.54 -47.25
CA MET A 1 4.36 -80.79 -46.98
C MET A 1 4.57 -80.83 -45.42
N ARG A 2 3.88 -81.82 -44.81
CA ARG A 2 4.13 -82.52 -43.53
C ARG A 2 4.68 -81.73 -42.40
N LEU A 3 3.90 -81.55 -41.31
CA LEU A 3 3.75 -82.40 -40.10
C LEU A 3 5.02 -82.53 -39.26
N VAL A 4 4.94 -82.13 -37.97
CA VAL A 4 4.76 -83.08 -36.84
C VAL A 4 4.39 -82.32 -35.62
N MET A 5 3.32 -82.74 -34.90
CA MET A 5 2.94 -82.46 -33.55
C MET A 5 3.84 -83.21 -32.58
N GLU A 6 4.14 -82.64 -31.41
CA GLU A 6 4.27 -83.47 -30.19
C GLU A 6 3.85 -82.68 -28.97
N ASN A 7 2.96 -83.28 -28.22
CA ASN A 7 2.46 -82.94 -26.90
C ASN A 7 3.49 -83.18 -25.80
N LEU A 8 3.58 -82.31 -24.79
CA LEU A 8 3.99 -82.80 -23.47
C LEU A 8 3.34 -81.99 -22.33
N HIS A 9 2.87 -82.76 -21.44
CA HIS A 9 2.05 -82.64 -20.23
C HIS A 9 2.30 -81.42 -19.29
N MET A 10 1.16 -81.04 -18.77
CA MET A 10 0.92 -80.24 -17.55
C MET A 10 1.80 -80.60 -16.35
N LEU A 11 2.29 -79.60 -15.65
CA LEU A 11 2.50 -79.69 -14.20
C LEU A 11 2.10 -78.34 -13.57
N SER A 12 0.93 -78.37 -12.93
CA SER A 12 0.41 -77.23 -12.16
C SER A 12 1.17 -77.10 -10.84
N LEU A 13 1.90 -76.00 -10.69
CA LEU A 13 2.44 -75.59 -9.39
C LEU A 13 1.68 -74.37 -8.88
N LEU A 14 0.83 -74.59 -7.87
CA LEU A 14 0.20 -73.56 -7.08
C LEU A 14 1.26 -72.78 -6.26
N LEU A 15 1.49 -71.52 -6.61
CA LEU A 15 2.21 -70.58 -5.78
C LEU A 15 1.21 -69.67 -5.04
N PRO A 16 1.34 -69.45 -3.73
CA PRO A 16 0.46 -68.54 -3.00
C PRO A 16 0.80 -67.11 -3.35
N SER A 17 -0.18 -66.34 -3.77
CA SER A 17 -0.09 -64.89 -4.03
C SER A 17 0.11 -64.17 -2.68
N LEU A 18 1.32 -63.72 -2.45
CA LEU A 18 1.65 -62.80 -1.36
C LEU A 18 1.21 -61.40 -1.78
N PHE A 19 0.07 -60.95 -1.27
CA PHE A 19 -0.39 -59.58 -1.43
C PHE A 19 0.52 -58.66 -0.61
N LEU A 20 1.51 -58.06 -1.25
CA LEU A 20 2.32 -56.99 -0.68
C LEU A 20 1.48 -55.69 -0.70
N LEU A 21 0.92 -55.34 0.46
CA LEU A 21 0.28 -54.03 0.65
C LEU A 21 1.37 -52.95 0.54
N LEU A 22 1.52 -52.35 -0.61
CA LEU A 22 2.27 -51.12 -0.79
C LEU A 22 1.54 -49.99 -0.08
N LEU A 23 2.02 -49.64 1.11
CA LEU A 23 1.70 -48.37 1.78
C LEU A 23 2.24 -47.25 0.88
N VAL A 24 1.34 -46.66 0.08
CA VAL A 24 1.63 -45.41 -0.62
C VAL A 24 1.63 -44.33 0.46
N PRO A 25 2.75 -43.65 0.72
CA PRO A 25 2.73 -42.50 1.61
C PRO A 25 1.80 -41.45 0.97
N SER A 26 0.76 -41.09 1.71
CA SER A 26 -0.10 -39.97 1.37
C SER A 26 0.78 -38.71 1.32
N CYS A 27 1.12 -38.29 0.12
CA CYS A 27 1.72 -36.99 -0.11
C CYS A 27 0.64 -35.95 0.18
N SER A 28 0.65 -35.38 1.39
CA SER A 28 -0.05 -34.12 1.64
C SER A 28 0.41 -33.13 0.58
N PRO A 29 -0.50 -32.35 -0.03
CA PRO A 29 -0.08 -31.28 -0.93
C PRO A 29 0.87 -30.39 -0.15
N ALA A 30 2.10 -30.23 -0.67
CA ALA A 30 3.04 -29.25 -0.15
C ALA A 30 2.33 -27.90 -0.21
N ASP A 31 2.16 -27.27 0.96
CA ASP A 31 1.84 -25.87 1.04
C ASP A 31 2.79 -25.13 0.11
N SER A 32 2.23 -24.52 -0.93
CA SER A 32 2.96 -23.60 -1.78
C SER A 32 3.50 -22.51 -0.88
N ASN A 33 4.77 -22.58 -0.56
CA ASN A 33 5.50 -21.66 0.28
C ASN A 33 5.41 -20.25 -0.34
N SER A 34 4.28 -19.57 -0.09
CA SER A 34 4.18 -18.14 -0.26
C SER A 34 5.23 -17.58 0.69
N GLY A 35 6.20 -16.79 0.22
CA GLY A 35 7.31 -16.28 1.04
C GLY A 35 6.87 -15.41 2.24
N VAL A 36 5.69 -15.63 2.75
CA VAL A 36 5.02 -14.96 3.89
C VAL A 36 5.38 -15.69 5.17
N SER A 37 6.02 -14.99 6.11
CA SER A 37 6.45 -15.52 7.40
C SER A 37 5.74 -14.79 8.54
N LEU A 38 4.43 -15.01 8.70
CA LEU A 38 3.61 -14.34 9.72
C LEU A 38 4.05 -14.61 11.15
N ASP A 39 4.68 -15.76 11.41
CA ASP A 39 5.27 -16.15 12.69
C ASP A 39 6.36 -15.18 13.18
N THR A 40 6.97 -14.43 12.27
CA THR A 40 7.97 -13.41 12.60
C THR A 40 7.37 -12.06 12.99
N ILE A 41 6.07 -11.84 12.72
CA ILE A 41 5.39 -10.58 13.00
C ILE A 41 5.09 -10.45 14.49
N LYS A 42 5.54 -9.34 15.05
CA LYS A 42 5.28 -8.94 16.42
C LYS A 42 4.21 -7.85 16.44
N LEU A 43 3.21 -8.05 17.27
CA LEU A 43 2.08 -7.16 17.52
C LEU A 43 1.91 -6.92 19.02
N PRO A 44 1.24 -5.84 19.43
CA PRO A 44 0.84 -5.66 20.81
C PRO A 44 -0.08 -6.80 21.31
N PRO A 45 -0.15 -7.03 22.62
CA PRO A 45 -1.02 -8.07 23.19
C PRO A 45 -2.49 -7.94 22.76
N GLY A 46 -3.13 -9.05 22.44
CA GLY A 46 -4.53 -9.11 21.98
C GLY A 46 -4.70 -8.95 20.47
N PHE A 47 -3.68 -8.49 19.75
CA PHE A 47 -3.71 -8.41 18.29
C PHE A 47 -3.27 -9.73 17.64
N ALA A 48 -3.84 -10.00 16.48
CA ALA A 48 -3.47 -11.13 15.63
C ALA A 48 -3.38 -10.67 14.16
N ILE A 49 -2.53 -11.35 13.38
CA ILE A 49 -2.38 -11.12 11.95
C ILE A 49 -2.70 -12.41 11.18
N SER A 50 -3.37 -12.28 10.05
CA SER A 50 -3.65 -13.35 9.10
C SER A 50 -3.45 -12.85 7.67
N VAL A 51 -3.35 -13.75 6.69
CA VAL A 51 -3.43 -13.40 5.28
C VAL A 51 -4.89 -13.16 4.92
N TYR A 52 -5.22 -11.96 4.42
CA TYR A 52 -6.53 -11.64 3.85
C TYR A 52 -6.60 -12.08 2.39
N ALA A 53 -5.57 -11.73 1.60
CA ALA A 53 -5.45 -12.16 0.20
C ALA A 53 -3.99 -12.47 -0.14
N SER A 54 -3.77 -13.55 -0.88
CA SER A 54 -2.49 -13.91 -1.49
C SER A 54 -2.57 -13.77 -3.02
N ASN A 55 -1.41 -13.84 -3.69
CA ASN A 55 -1.34 -13.71 -5.14
C ASN A 55 -1.91 -12.37 -5.66
N VAL A 56 -1.56 -11.29 -4.98
CA VAL A 56 -1.85 -9.90 -5.40
C VAL A 56 -0.52 -9.23 -5.79
N PRO A 57 0.02 -9.53 -6.97
CA PRO A 57 1.35 -9.06 -7.37
C PRO A 57 1.49 -7.55 -7.27
N ASN A 58 2.55 -7.10 -6.57
CA ASN A 58 2.86 -5.69 -6.39
C ASN A 58 1.71 -4.87 -5.76
N ALA A 59 1.01 -5.44 -4.76
CA ALA A 59 -0.11 -4.81 -4.07
C ALA A 59 0.30 -3.50 -3.40
N ARG A 60 -0.40 -2.39 -3.75
CA ARG A 60 -0.09 -1.07 -3.23
C ARG A 60 -1.30 -0.38 -2.62
N SER A 61 -1.68 0.80 -3.13
CA SER A 61 -2.80 1.55 -2.52
C SER A 61 -4.11 0.78 -2.60
N MET A 62 -4.91 0.91 -1.56
CA MET A 62 -6.16 0.20 -1.38
C MET A 62 -7.34 1.15 -1.21
N THR A 63 -8.49 0.77 -1.74
CA THR A 63 -9.77 1.41 -1.44
C THR A 63 -10.87 0.36 -1.37
N LEU A 64 -11.77 0.52 -0.41
CA LEU A 64 -12.89 -0.39 -0.21
C LEU A 64 -14.18 0.26 -0.72
N SER A 65 -14.97 -0.51 -1.47
CA SER A 65 -16.32 -0.09 -1.85
C SER A 65 -17.32 -0.33 -0.72
N PRO A 66 -18.50 0.28 -0.76
CA PRO A 66 -19.57 0.04 0.20
C PRO A 66 -20.06 -1.42 0.24
N HIS A 67 -19.93 -2.15 -0.87
CA HIS A 67 -20.34 -3.56 -0.96
C HIS A 67 -19.24 -4.55 -0.57
N GLY A 68 -18.08 -4.06 -0.12
CA GLY A 68 -16.99 -4.89 0.40
C GLY A 68 -15.96 -5.33 -0.64
N THR A 69 -16.04 -4.89 -1.89
CA THR A 69 -14.97 -5.12 -2.87
C THR A 69 -13.76 -4.27 -2.53
N LEU A 70 -12.60 -4.90 -2.32
CA LEU A 70 -11.34 -4.21 -2.10
C LEU A 70 -10.62 -4.02 -3.44
N PHE A 71 -10.48 -2.77 -3.88
CA PHE A 71 -9.70 -2.43 -5.07
C PHE A 71 -8.27 -2.12 -4.68
N VAL A 72 -7.32 -2.64 -5.48
CA VAL A 72 -5.88 -2.55 -5.20
C VAL A 72 -5.14 -2.09 -6.44
N GLY A 73 -4.42 -0.98 -6.30
CA GLY A 73 -3.50 -0.49 -7.32
C GLY A 73 -2.15 -1.18 -7.25
N THR A 74 -1.35 -1.02 -8.30
CA THR A 74 0.03 -1.53 -8.39
C THR A 74 0.97 -0.47 -8.94
N ARG A 75 2.28 -0.69 -8.82
CA ARG A 75 3.27 0.22 -9.40
C ARG A 75 3.86 -0.36 -10.69
N THR A 76 4.68 -1.38 -10.56
CA THR A 76 5.44 -1.94 -11.70
C THR A 76 4.68 -3.02 -12.45
N GLU A 77 3.73 -3.68 -11.82
CA GLU A 77 2.90 -4.71 -12.44
C GLU A 77 1.94 -4.14 -13.51
N GLY A 78 1.52 -2.88 -13.35
CA GLY A 78 0.64 -2.22 -14.31
C GLY A 78 -0.81 -2.71 -14.27
N ASN A 79 -1.20 -3.45 -13.25
CA ASN A 79 -2.53 -3.99 -13.04
C ASN A 79 -3.29 -3.25 -11.94
N VAL A 80 -4.61 -3.33 -12.01
CA VAL A 80 -5.52 -3.01 -10.91
C VAL A 80 -6.31 -4.27 -10.59
N TYR A 81 -6.40 -4.60 -9.30
CA TYR A 81 -7.12 -5.78 -8.83
C TYR A 81 -8.41 -5.39 -8.11
N ALA A 82 -9.42 -6.26 -8.22
CA ALA A 82 -10.58 -6.29 -7.36
C ALA A 82 -10.56 -7.59 -6.55
N ILE A 83 -10.63 -7.47 -5.24
CA ILE A 83 -10.54 -8.59 -4.30
C ILE A 83 -11.89 -8.73 -3.61
N VAL A 84 -12.45 -9.92 -3.65
CA VAL A 84 -13.81 -10.19 -3.18
C VAL A 84 -13.77 -11.29 -2.12
N ASP A 85 -14.41 -11.02 -1.00
CA ASP A 85 -14.75 -11.96 0.06
C ASP A 85 -16.28 -12.15 0.03
N ARG A 86 -16.76 -13.22 -0.62
CA ARG A 86 -18.19 -13.45 -0.88
C ARG A 86 -18.91 -14.04 0.33
N ASN A 87 -18.19 -14.87 1.07
CA ASN A 87 -18.73 -15.59 2.22
C ASN A 87 -18.57 -14.80 3.54
N GLN A 88 -17.85 -13.66 3.49
CA GLN A 88 -17.58 -12.76 4.60
C GLN A 88 -16.86 -13.44 5.78
N ASP A 89 -15.97 -14.39 5.48
CA ASP A 89 -15.15 -15.07 6.49
C ASP A 89 -13.86 -14.32 6.84
N ASN A 90 -13.65 -13.14 6.21
CA ASN A 90 -12.47 -12.28 6.34
C ASN A 90 -11.22 -12.84 5.64
N THR A 91 -11.42 -13.69 4.64
CA THR A 91 -10.41 -14.18 3.71
C THR A 91 -10.93 -14.00 2.30
N ALA A 92 -10.12 -13.50 1.40
CA ALA A 92 -10.55 -13.27 0.04
C ALA A 92 -10.79 -14.60 -0.71
N ASP A 93 -11.98 -14.77 -1.29
CA ASP A 93 -12.31 -15.90 -2.16
C ASP A 93 -11.69 -15.75 -3.55
N GLU A 94 -11.50 -14.50 -4.01
CA GLU A 94 -11.10 -14.24 -5.37
C GLU A 94 -10.30 -12.95 -5.53
N VAL A 95 -9.26 -13.03 -6.37
CA VAL A 95 -8.47 -11.89 -6.84
C VAL A 95 -8.69 -11.76 -8.34
N ILE A 96 -9.44 -10.74 -8.74
CA ILE A 96 -9.79 -10.46 -10.14
C ILE A 96 -8.85 -9.37 -10.66
N THR A 97 -8.21 -9.60 -11.82
CA THR A 97 -7.50 -8.52 -12.50
C THR A 97 -8.51 -7.67 -13.28
N LEU A 98 -8.81 -6.49 -12.72
CA LEU A 98 -9.78 -5.54 -13.30
C LEU A 98 -9.23 -4.84 -14.54
N ALA A 99 -8.00 -4.35 -14.49
CA ALA A 99 -7.34 -3.65 -15.60
C ALA A 99 -5.88 -4.07 -15.72
N ARG A 100 -5.32 -3.98 -16.94
CA ARG A 100 -3.94 -4.38 -17.27
C ARG A 100 -3.23 -3.33 -18.11
N GLY A 101 -1.89 -3.33 -18.08
CA GLY A 101 -1.07 -2.52 -18.98
C GLY A 101 -1.11 -1.02 -18.70
N LEU A 102 -1.53 -0.62 -17.51
CA LEU A 102 -1.54 0.78 -17.10
C LEU A 102 -0.15 1.24 -16.62
N ASN A 103 0.14 2.52 -16.80
CA ASN A 103 1.44 3.09 -16.40
C ASN A 103 1.45 3.43 -14.90
N MET A 104 1.94 2.52 -14.07
CA MET A 104 2.02 2.66 -12.61
C MET A 104 0.66 3.05 -11.97
N PRO A 105 -0.40 2.24 -12.08
CA PRO A 105 -1.72 2.55 -11.55
C PRO A 105 -1.77 2.37 -10.03
N ASN A 106 -0.96 3.13 -9.29
CA ASN A 106 -0.80 2.96 -7.85
C ASN A 106 -2.03 3.43 -7.06
N GLY A 107 -2.55 4.59 -7.38
CA GLY A 107 -3.65 5.19 -6.62
C GLY A 107 -5.00 4.71 -7.09
N VAL A 108 -5.82 4.28 -6.13
CA VAL A 108 -7.21 3.88 -6.37
C VAL A 108 -8.13 4.58 -5.37
N ALA A 109 -9.28 5.09 -5.83
CA ALA A 109 -10.32 5.68 -5.00
C ALA A 109 -11.69 5.29 -5.54
N PHE A 110 -12.64 4.97 -4.65
CA PHE A 110 -13.99 4.59 -5.02
C PHE A 110 -14.98 5.68 -4.60
N ARG A 111 -15.89 6.03 -5.50
CA ARG A 111 -16.99 6.97 -5.22
C ARG A 111 -18.16 6.74 -6.17
N ASP A 112 -19.37 6.75 -5.64
CA ASP A 112 -20.63 6.76 -6.39
C ASP A 112 -20.70 5.64 -7.47
N GLY A 113 -20.27 4.41 -7.11
CA GLY A 113 -20.25 3.25 -8.01
C GLY A 113 -19.07 3.21 -8.98
N ALA A 114 -18.21 4.23 -9.01
CA ALA A 114 -17.08 4.32 -9.91
C ALA A 114 -15.72 4.17 -9.20
N LEU A 115 -14.79 3.49 -9.87
CA LEU A 115 -13.38 3.40 -9.45
C LEU A 115 -12.54 4.41 -10.20
N TYR A 116 -11.88 5.29 -9.48
CA TYR A 116 -10.87 6.21 -9.99
C TYR A 116 -9.48 5.57 -9.85
N VAL A 117 -8.71 5.58 -10.92
CA VAL A 117 -7.36 5.00 -10.98
C VAL A 117 -6.38 6.08 -11.45
N ALA A 118 -5.41 6.42 -10.60
CA ALA A 118 -4.37 7.36 -10.97
C ALA A 118 -3.13 6.62 -11.51
N THR A 119 -2.74 6.96 -12.71
CA THR A 119 -1.49 6.57 -13.35
C THR A 119 -0.48 7.71 -13.29
N VAL A 120 0.69 7.57 -13.92
CA VAL A 120 1.74 8.62 -13.86
C VAL A 120 1.22 10.00 -14.29
N ASN A 121 0.48 10.06 -15.39
CA ASN A 121 0.11 11.32 -16.01
C ASN A 121 -1.39 11.55 -16.20
N ARG A 122 -2.23 10.67 -15.70
CA ARG A 122 -3.68 10.80 -15.85
C ARG A 122 -4.44 10.11 -14.71
N VAL A 123 -5.68 10.54 -14.53
CA VAL A 123 -6.69 9.86 -13.72
C VAL A 123 -7.74 9.28 -14.65
N LEU A 124 -8.00 8.00 -14.49
CA LEU A 124 -9.02 7.23 -15.21
C LEU A 124 -10.20 6.95 -14.29
N ARG A 125 -11.41 6.77 -14.84
CA ARG A 125 -12.60 6.37 -14.10
C ARG A 125 -13.27 5.18 -14.80
N PHE A 126 -13.53 4.13 -14.02
CA PHE A 126 -14.31 2.97 -14.43
C PHE A 126 -15.70 3.08 -13.79
N ASP A 127 -16.70 3.37 -14.60
CA ASP A 127 -18.07 3.55 -14.14
C ASP A 127 -18.74 2.20 -13.86
N ASP A 128 -19.65 2.14 -12.87
CA ASP A 128 -20.42 0.94 -12.50
C ASP A 128 -19.55 -0.31 -12.32
N VAL A 129 -18.38 -0.11 -11.70
CA VAL A 129 -17.28 -1.11 -11.71
C VAL A 129 -17.65 -2.40 -10.98
N GLU A 130 -18.45 -2.33 -9.90
CA GLU A 130 -18.77 -3.51 -9.08
C GLU A 130 -19.69 -4.49 -9.82
N ASN A 131 -20.53 -4.01 -10.72
CA ASN A 131 -21.36 -4.87 -11.57
C ASN A 131 -20.59 -5.49 -12.73
N HIS A 132 -19.34 -5.03 -12.98
CA HIS A 132 -18.55 -5.40 -14.16
C HIS A 132 -17.11 -5.81 -13.83
N LEU A 133 -16.84 -6.39 -12.66
CA LEU A 133 -15.47 -6.70 -12.19
C LEU A 133 -14.65 -7.52 -13.18
N ARG A 134 -15.26 -8.46 -13.92
CA ARG A 134 -14.58 -9.32 -14.89
C ARG A 134 -14.51 -8.72 -16.30
N ASN A 135 -15.41 -7.81 -16.61
CA ASN A 135 -15.55 -7.11 -17.88
C ASN A 135 -15.82 -5.62 -17.67
N PRO A 136 -14.86 -4.89 -17.09
CA PRO A 136 -15.08 -3.47 -16.81
C PRO A 136 -15.28 -2.67 -18.10
N PRO A 137 -16.12 -1.63 -18.08
CA PRO A 137 -16.26 -0.74 -19.21
C PRO A 137 -14.92 -0.05 -19.51
N GLN A 138 -14.79 0.45 -20.75
CA GLN A 138 -13.62 1.26 -21.09
C GLN A 138 -13.54 2.47 -20.16
N PRO A 139 -12.37 2.74 -19.56
CA PRO A 139 -12.26 3.85 -18.62
C PRO A 139 -12.40 5.21 -19.31
N VAL A 140 -13.08 6.11 -18.64
CA VAL A 140 -13.12 7.52 -19.00
C VAL A 140 -11.84 8.20 -18.52
N VAL A 141 -11.20 9.00 -19.36
CA VAL A 141 -10.11 9.89 -18.94
C VAL A 141 -10.72 11.08 -18.22
N VAL A 142 -10.52 11.15 -16.89
CA VAL A 142 -11.00 12.24 -16.06
C VAL A 142 -10.11 13.48 -16.21
N ASN A 143 -8.80 13.28 -16.12
CA ASN A 143 -7.81 14.33 -16.30
C ASN A 143 -6.49 13.73 -16.78
N ASP A 144 -5.82 14.32 -17.79
CA ASP A 144 -4.53 13.87 -18.35
C ASP A 144 -3.45 14.98 -18.38
N SER A 145 -3.67 16.04 -17.62
CA SER A 145 -2.77 17.18 -17.56
C SER A 145 -1.61 17.03 -16.56
N PHE A 146 -1.50 15.90 -15.86
CA PHE A 146 -0.40 15.67 -14.91
C PHE A 146 0.94 15.48 -15.63
N PRO A 147 2.08 15.84 -14.98
CA PRO A 147 3.41 15.60 -15.52
C PRO A 147 3.66 14.12 -15.83
N ARG A 148 4.57 13.86 -16.79
CA ARG A 148 4.84 12.52 -17.33
C ARG A 148 6.07 11.84 -16.74
N ASP A 149 6.79 12.52 -15.86
CA ASP A 149 8.00 11.99 -15.24
C ASP A 149 7.67 10.78 -14.37
N ARG A 150 8.50 9.74 -14.46
CA ARG A 150 8.34 8.50 -13.72
C ARG A 150 8.99 8.55 -12.32
N GLY A 151 9.96 9.45 -12.11
CA GLY A 151 10.55 9.73 -10.80
C GLY A 151 9.45 10.27 -9.88
N HIS A 152 9.15 9.59 -8.77
CA HIS A 152 8.02 9.84 -7.89
C HIS A 152 6.68 10.06 -8.64
N GLY A 153 6.55 9.44 -9.83
CA GLY A 153 5.40 9.63 -10.71
C GLY A 153 4.15 8.82 -10.32
N TRP A 154 4.30 7.77 -9.51
CA TRP A 154 3.15 7.00 -9.02
C TRP A 154 2.36 7.84 -8.02
N LYS A 155 1.06 7.88 -8.19
CA LYS A 155 0.17 8.73 -7.41
C LYS A 155 -0.64 7.93 -6.41
N PHE A 156 -0.84 8.49 -5.24
CA PHE A 156 -1.92 8.10 -4.35
C PHE A 156 -3.14 8.98 -4.65
N VAL A 157 -4.36 8.49 -4.47
CA VAL A 157 -5.56 9.30 -4.64
C VAL A 157 -6.62 8.96 -3.61
N ARG A 158 -7.36 9.98 -3.19
CA ARG A 158 -8.49 9.82 -2.27
C ARG A 158 -9.41 11.04 -2.34
N PHE A 159 -10.71 10.82 -2.17
CA PHE A 159 -11.67 11.92 -2.06
C PHE A 159 -11.63 12.54 -0.67
N GLY A 160 -11.55 13.86 -0.63
CA GLY A 160 -11.62 14.64 0.59
C GLY A 160 -13.06 14.86 1.09
N PRO A 161 -13.20 15.35 2.34
CA PRO A 161 -14.51 15.70 2.90
C PRO A 161 -15.21 16.84 2.14
N ASP A 162 -14.46 17.64 1.37
CA ASP A 162 -14.96 18.66 0.45
C ASP A 162 -15.49 18.08 -0.89
N GLY A 163 -15.38 16.75 -1.06
CA GLY A 163 -15.79 16.05 -2.26
C GLY A 163 -14.81 16.14 -3.42
N MET A 164 -13.66 16.81 -3.27
CA MET A 164 -12.60 16.89 -4.28
C MET A 164 -11.73 15.63 -4.27
N LEU A 165 -11.18 15.26 -5.41
CA LEU A 165 -10.17 14.20 -5.54
C LEU A 165 -8.78 14.79 -5.36
N TYR A 166 -8.06 14.36 -4.33
CA TYR A 166 -6.70 14.79 -4.06
C TYR A 166 -5.70 13.87 -4.72
N VAL A 167 -4.64 14.47 -5.33
CA VAL A 167 -3.64 13.78 -6.16
C VAL A 167 -2.27 14.39 -5.89
N PRO A 168 -1.32 13.69 -5.24
CA PRO A 168 0.03 14.18 -5.08
C PRO A 168 0.81 14.07 -6.38
N VAL A 169 1.68 15.03 -6.62
CA VAL A 169 2.62 15.06 -7.74
C VAL A 169 4.03 15.23 -7.17
N GLY A 170 4.76 14.12 -7.05
CA GLY A 170 6.09 14.13 -6.46
C GLY A 170 7.11 14.88 -7.31
N ALA A 171 8.21 15.30 -6.70
CA ALA A 171 9.36 15.88 -7.39
C ALA A 171 9.94 14.85 -8.38
N PRO A 172 10.31 15.23 -9.62
CA PRO A 172 10.81 14.29 -10.62
C PRO A 172 12.26 13.85 -10.40
N CYS A 173 12.86 14.26 -9.31
CA CYS A 173 14.28 14.14 -8.97
C CYS A 173 14.44 13.75 -7.49
N ASN A 174 15.69 13.57 -7.04
CA ASN A 174 15.96 13.45 -5.61
C ASN A 174 15.70 14.77 -4.88
N ILE A 175 16.44 15.82 -5.23
CA ILE A 175 16.22 17.17 -4.75
C ILE A 175 16.39 18.10 -5.96
N CYS A 176 15.40 18.92 -6.27
CA CYS A 176 15.44 19.90 -7.34
C CYS A 176 14.32 20.92 -7.20
N GLU A 177 14.56 22.08 -7.73
CA GLU A 177 13.54 23.09 -7.94
C GLU A 177 12.94 22.95 -9.36
N ARG A 178 11.66 23.24 -9.51
CA ARG A 178 10.95 23.21 -10.79
C ARG A 178 10.04 24.43 -10.93
N GLU A 179 10.06 25.04 -12.10
CA GLU A 179 9.16 26.15 -12.45
C GLU A 179 7.69 25.71 -12.52
N ASP A 180 7.45 24.47 -12.92
CA ASP A 180 6.11 23.89 -12.96
C ASP A 180 5.63 23.56 -11.54
N GLU A 181 4.79 24.41 -10.98
CA GLU A 181 4.27 24.32 -9.61
C GLU A 181 3.37 23.09 -9.34
N ARG A 182 3.08 22.28 -10.36
CA ARG A 182 2.42 20.99 -10.16
C ARG A 182 3.34 19.99 -9.47
N TYR A 183 4.66 20.06 -9.68
CA TYR A 183 5.63 19.21 -8.99
C TYR A 183 5.76 19.56 -7.51
N ALA A 184 6.20 18.58 -6.74
CA ALA A 184 6.40 18.70 -5.30
C ALA A 184 5.17 19.29 -4.59
N SER A 185 3.98 18.78 -4.92
CA SER A 185 2.71 19.32 -4.45
C SER A 185 1.67 18.21 -4.15
N ILE A 186 0.68 18.57 -3.38
CA ILE A 186 -0.60 17.87 -3.34
C ILE A 186 -1.60 18.74 -4.12
N MET A 187 -2.14 18.21 -5.21
CA MET A 187 -3.18 18.83 -6.00
C MET A 187 -4.56 18.28 -5.62
N ARG A 188 -5.62 19.01 -5.97
CA ARG A 188 -6.99 18.50 -5.90
C ARG A 188 -7.79 18.99 -7.12
N MET A 189 -8.85 18.23 -7.45
CA MET A 189 -9.75 18.54 -8.56
C MET A 189 -11.16 18.04 -8.25
N LYS A 190 -12.15 18.53 -8.98
CA LYS A 190 -13.50 17.95 -8.94
C LYS A 190 -13.53 16.51 -9.47
N PRO A 191 -14.54 15.69 -9.12
CA PRO A 191 -14.66 14.31 -9.59
C PRO A 191 -14.71 14.18 -11.13
N ASP A 192 -15.13 15.22 -11.84
CA ASP A 192 -15.16 15.29 -13.31
C ASP A 192 -13.81 15.71 -13.93
N GLY A 193 -12.79 16.01 -13.10
CA GLY A 193 -11.44 16.42 -13.52
C GLY A 193 -11.27 17.92 -13.74
N THR A 194 -12.31 18.73 -13.56
CA THR A 194 -12.23 20.18 -13.63
C THR A 194 -11.68 20.79 -12.33
N ASP A 195 -11.36 22.09 -12.37
CA ASP A 195 -10.87 22.87 -11.24
C ASP A 195 -9.62 22.28 -10.57
N LEU A 196 -8.68 21.76 -11.39
CA LEU A 196 -7.40 21.25 -10.90
C LEU A 196 -6.57 22.41 -10.32
N GLU A 197 -6.21 22.30 -9.04
CA GLU A 197 -5.47 23.33 -8.32
C GLU A 197 -4.46 22.73 -7.34
N VAL A 198 -3.44 23.49 -6.98
CA VAL A 198 -2.48 23.12 -5.92
C VAL A 198 -3.11 23.37 -4.55
N PHE A 199 -3.13 22.34 -3.70
CA PHE A 199 -3.58 22.43 -2.31
C PHE A 199 -2.43 22.68 -1.34
N ALA A 200 -1.29 21.96 -1.47
CA ALA A 200 -0.08 22.12 -0.66
C ALA A 200 1.16 22.10 -1.55
N ARG A 201 2.21 22.83 -1.16
CA ARG A 201 3.47 22.96 -1.90
C ARG A 201 4.66 22.53 -1.07
N GLY A 202 5.79 22.26 -1.72
CA GLY A 202 7.01 21.86 -1.02
C GLY A 202 6.90 20.49 -0.39
N VAL A 203 6.21 19.55 -1.07
CA VAL A 203 5.96 18.17 -0.67
C VAL A 203 6.69 17.25 -1.63
N ARG A 204 7.79 16.64 -1.18
CA ARG A 204 8.70 15.91 -2.09
C ARG A 204 8.08 14.67 -2.72
N ASN A 205 7.53 13.77 -1.93
CA ASN A 205 7.00 12.49 -2.41
C ASN A 205 6.00 11.90 -1.42
N THR A 206 4.78 12.39 -1.47
CA THR A 206 3.65 11.87 -0.69
C THR A 206 3.02 10.65 -1.37
N VAL A 207 2.87 9.55 -0.65
CA VAL A 207 2.22 8.31 -1.12
C VAL A 207 1.10 7.87 -0.16
N GLY A 208 0.71 8.72 0.77
CA GLY A 208 -0.38 8.45 1.69
C GLY A 208 -0.87 9.69 2.40
N PHE A 209 -2.18 9.84 2.47
CA PHE A 209 -2.82 10.90 3.21
C PHE A 209 -4.23 10.51 3.64
N ASP A 210 -4.73 11.17 4.66
CA ASP A 210 -6.09 11.03 5.17
C ASP A 210 -6.52 12.30 5.90
N TRP A 211 -7.79 12.41 6.20
CA TRP A 211 -8.36 13.54 6.93
C TRP A 211 -8.70 13.14 8.36
N HIS A 212 -8.37 14.03 9.28
CA HIS A 212 -8.77 13.83 10.66
C HIS A 212 -10.30 13.72 10.77
N PRO A 213 -10.85 12.66 11.39
CA PRO A 213 -12.28 12.34 11.29
C PRO A 213 -13.22 13.36 11.93
N GLN A 214 -12.72 14.27 12.77
CA GLN A 214 -13.51 15.31 13.41
C GLN A 214 -13.25 16.71 12.83
N THR A 215 -11.95 17.09 12.64
CA THR A 215 -11.60 18.41 12.13
C THR A 215 -11.61 18.52 10.62
N GLN A 216 -11.58 17.36 9.92
CA GLN A 216 -11.52 17.25 8.46
C GLN A 216 -10.27 17.90 7.85
N GLU A 217 -9.24 18.11 8.64
CA GLU A 217 -7.95 18.62 8.21
C GLU A 217 -7.09 17.50 7.60
N LEU A 218 -6.33 17.84 6.57
CA LEU A 218 -5.48 16.91 5.85
C LEU A 218 -4.21 16.57 6.63
N TRP A 219 -3.90 15.28 6.74
CA TRP A 219 -2.63 14.75 7.23
C TRP A 219 -2.01 13.87 6.16
N PHE A 220 -0.69 13.97 5.98
CA PHE A 220 -0.01 13.22 4.93
C PHE A 220 1.42 12.86 5.31
N THR A 221 1.90 11.72 4.79
CA THR A 221 3.32 11.32 4.89
C THR A 221 4.12 11.96 3.77
N ASP A 222 5.38 12.33 4.02
CA ASP A 222 6.31 12.74 2.98
C ASP A 222 7.67 12.06 3.15
N ASN A 223 8.23 11.58 2.04
CA ASN A 223 9.51 10.90 2.02
C ASN A 223 10.63 11.91 1.81
N GLY A 224 11.58 11.97 2.75
CA GLY A 224 12.75 12.86 2.71
C GLY A 224 13.71 12.58 1.56
N GLY A 225 14.63 13.52 1.30
CA GLY A 225 15.67 13.39 0.28
C GLY A 225 16.65 12.26 0.56
N ASP A 226 17.26 11.71 -0.50
CA ASP A 226 18.32 10.71 -0.39
C ASP A 226 19.70 11.39 -0.33
N TRP A 227 20.70 10.63 0.17
CA TRP A 227 22.13 10.99 0.12
C TRP A 227 22.62 12.11 1.05
N LEU A 228 21.80 12.54 2.02
CA LEU A 228 22.24 13.45 3.10
C LEU A 228 22.82 12.69 4.31
N GLY A 229 22.93 11.38 4.22
CA GLY A 229 23.49 10.45 5.23
C GLY A 229 22.49 9.38 5.66
N ASN A 230 22.95 8.45 6.50
CA ASN A 230 22.10 7.36 7.01
C ASN A 230 20.96 7.86 7.92
N ASP A 231 21.21 8.91 8.69
CA ASP A 231 20.32 9.36 9.74
C ASP A 231 19.69 10.73 9.43
N ARG A 232 19.79 11.17 8.16
CA ARG A 232 19.21 12.43 7.64
C ARG A 232 18.84 12.34 6.17
N PRO A 233 17.77 13.07 5.75
CA PRO A 233 16.75 13.65 6.59
C PRO A 233 15.79 12.59 7.14
N PRO A 234 14.98 12.90 8.14
CA PRO A 234 13.84 12.07 8.52
C PRO A 234 12.77 12.12 7.43
N ASP A 235 11.95 11.09 7.36
CA ASP A 235 10.63 11.19 6.71
C ASP A 235 9.68 11.94 7.64
N GLU A 236 8.55 12.42 7.12
CA GLU A 236 7.68 13.34 7.82
C GLU A 236 6.23 12.87 7.85
N LEU A 237 5.55 13.13 8.96
CA LEU A 237 4.10 13.23 8.99
C LEU A 237 3.74 14.71 9.09
N ASN A 238 3.03 15.19 8.10
CA ASN A 238 2.65 16.58 7.94
C ASN A 238 1.16 16.81 8.22
N HIS A 239 0.82 18.01 8.67
CA HIS A 239 -0.55 18.44 8.94
C HIS A 239 -0.85 19.73 8.17
N ALA A 240 -1.85 19.70 7.31
CA ALA A 240 -2.30 20.82 6.49
C ALA A 240 -3.75 21.21 6.86
N PRO A 241 -3.94 22.06 7.87
CA PRO A 241 -5.27 22.50 8.29
C PRO A 241 -5.99 23.36 7.25
N GLN A 242 -5.27 23.91 6.29
CA GLN A 242 -5.80 24.74 5.22
C GLN A 242 -4.99 24.65 3.93
N LYS A 243 -5.59 25.06 2.83
CA LYS A 243 -4.94 25.20 1.53
C LYS A 243 -3.85 26.27 1.54
N GLY A 244 -2.80 26.08 0.73
CA GLY A 244 -1.78 27.07 0.41
C GLY A 244 -0.54 27.02 1.29
N LEU A 245 -0.45 26.09 2.23
CA LEU A 245 0.70 25.94 3.13
C LEU A 245 1.93 25.39 2.37
N PRO A 246 3.15 25.97 2.60
CA PRO A 246 4.41 25.46 2.09
C PRO A 246 5.06 24.50 3.10
N PHE A 247 5.60 23.34 2.65
CA PHE A 247 6.17 22.30 3.50
C PHE A 247 7.70 22.10 3.38
N GLY A 248 8.37 23.03 2.71
CA GLY A 248 9.84 23.20 2.78
C GLY A 248 10.65 22.63 1.63
N PHE A 249 10.26 21.54 1.00
CA PHE A 249 11.02 21.01 -0.15
C PHE A 249 11.05 22.00 -1.33
N PRO A 250 12.23 22.22 -1.99
CA PRO A 250 13.52 21.57 -1.81
C PRO A 250 14.44 22.23 -0.78
N TYR A 251 14.06 23.30 -0.13
CA TYR A 251 14.90 24.21 0.64
C TYR A 251 15.19 23.76 2.06
N CYS A 252 14.23 23.08 2.70
CA CYS A 252 14.28 22.62 4.08
C CYS A 252 13.73 21.22 4.23
N HIS A 253 14.36 20.40 5.06
CA HIS A 253 13.97 19.02 5.37
C HIS A 253 13.75 18.85 6.86
N GLY A 254 12.75 18.06 7.27
CA GLY A 254 12.47 17.79 8.69
C GLY A 254 12.19 19.04 9.52
N GLY A 255 11.82 20.14 8.89
CA GLY A 255 11.53 21.42 9.53
C GLY A 255 12.73 22.22 10.06
N ASN A 256 13.95 21.65 10.03
CA ASN A 256 15.13 22.31 10.60
C ASN A 256 16.46 22.00 9.91
N ILE A 257 16.45 21.23 8.82
CA ILE A 257 17.65 20.87 8.05
C ILE A 257 17.63 21.67 6.77
N THR A 258 18.44 22.75 6.69
CA THR A 258 18.61 23.52 5.47
C THR A 258 19.27 22.67 4.39
N ASP A 259 18.70 22.63 3.17
CA ASP A 259 19.31 21.95 2.05
C ASP A 259 20.64 22.63 1.67
N PRO A 260 21.75 21.88 1.48
CA PRO A 260 23.06 22.45 1.24
C PRO A 260 23.20 23.17 -0.13
N GLU A 261 22.35 22.83 -1.10
CA GLU A 261 22.35 23.42 -2.45
C GLU A 261 21.25 24.47 -2.59
N PHE A 262 20.00 24.11 -2.31
CA PHE A 262 18.82 24.94 -2.56
C PHE A 262 18.42 25.82 -1.40
N GLY A 263 18.80 25.49 -0.17
CA GLY A 263 18.35 26.17 1.05
C GLY A 263 19.13 27.44 1.41
N LYS A 264 20.14 27.87 0.64
CA LYS A 264 21.08 28.96 1.03
C LYS A 264 20.40 30.32 1.25
N GLU A 265 19.33 30.58 0.52
CA GLU A 265 18.58 31.83 0.58
C GLU A 265 17.28 31.74 1.36
N HIS A 266 17.03 30.56 1.98
CA HIS A 266 15.81 30.27 2.70
C HIS A 266 16.10 29.92 4.16
N LYS A 267 15.13 30.20 5.03
CA LYS A 267 15.12 29.76 6.43
C LYS A 267 14.01 28.75 6.63
N CYS A 268 14.28 27.71 7.42
CA CYS A 268 13.28 26.67 7.67
C CYS A 268 11.99 27.21 8.34
N GLU A 269 12.09 28.33 9.07
CA GLU A 269 10.95 29.00 9.73
C GLU A 269 9.95 29.63 8.72
N GLU A 270 10.31 29.75 7.44
CA GLU A 270 9.41 30.18 6.37
C GLU A 270 8.37 29.12 5.99
N PHE A 271 8.60 27.87 6.40
CA PHE A 271 7.80 26.71 6.00
C PHE A 271 7.02 26.13 7.16
N THR A 272 5.94 25.43 6.84
CA THR A 272 5.15 24.67 7.81
C THR A 272 5.98 23.47 8.30
N PRO A 273 6.29 23.39 9.60
CA PRO A 273 7.07 22.27 10.10
C PRO A 273 6.26 20.98 10.10
N PRO A 274 6.91 19.79 10.03
CA PRO A 274 6.25 18.52 10.23
C PRO A 274 5.49 18.46 11.56
N ALA A 275 4.34 17.80 11.57
CA ALA A 275 3.60 17.53 12.80
C ALA A 275 4.38 16.59 13.73
N ILE A 276 5.11 15.64 13.15
CA ILE A 276 6.10 14.80 13.84
C ILE A 276 7.09 14.22 12.82
N LEU A 277 8.35 14.11 13.26
CA LEU A 277 9.40 13.45 12.48
C LEU A 277 9.26 11.93 12.62
N LEU A 278 9.35 11.24 11.49
CA LEU A 278 9.43 9.79 11.41
C LEU A 278 10.90 9.34 11.37
N GLY A 279 11.16 8.04 11.33
CA GLY A 279 12.53 7.57 11.16
C GLY A 279 13.15 8.01 9.82
N PRO A 280 14.48 8.20 9.76
CA PRO A 280 15.16 8.57 8.52
C PRO A 280 15.06 7.43 7.50
N HIS A 281 14.61 7.76 6.28
CA HIS A 281 14.50 6.82 5.16
C HIS A 281 13.59 5.61 5.42
N VAL A 282 12.61 5.73 6.31
CA VAL A 282 11.65 4.62 6.56
C VAL A 282 10.75 4.34 5.37
N ALA A 283 10.70 5.27 4.43
CA ALA A 283 9.78 5.28 3.28
C ALA A 283 8.33 5.18 3.77
N ALA A 284 7.89 6.19 4.53
CA ALA A 284 6.52 6.30 5.02
C ALA A 284 5.58 6.48 3.84
N LEU A 285 4.70 5.52 3.60
CA LEU A 285 3.78 5.50 2.46
C LEU A 285 2.33 5.69 2.92
N GLY A 286 1.46 4.69 2.74
CA GLY A 286 0.05 4.76 3.09
C GLY A 286 -0.17 5.04 4.56
N MET A 287 -1.13 5.89 4.86
CA MET A 287 -1.55 6.21 6.23
C MET A 287 -3.07 6.31 6.33
N ARG A 288 -3.62 5.97 7.49
CA ARG A 288 -5.05 6.13 7.79
C ARG A 288 -5.28 6.51 9.24
N PHE A 289 -6.27 7.37 9.45
CA PHE A 289 -6.90 7.47 10.76
C PHE A 289 -7.69 6.20 11.06
N TYR A 290 -7.50 5.62 12.22
CA TYR A 290 -8.28 4.48 12.65
C TYR A 290 -9.68 4.90 13.11
N THR A 291 -10.66 4.62 12.29
CA THR A 291 -12.08 4.94 12.54
C THR A 291 -12.89 3.72 12.98
N GLY A 292 -12.25 2.54 13.04
CA GLY A 292 -12.90 1.29 13.44
C GLY A 292 -13.22 1.22 14.94
N THR A 293 -13.96 0.19 15.33
CA THR A 293 -14.36 -0.07 16.72
C THR A 293 -13.84 -1.39 17.27
N MET A 294 -13.10 -2.16 16.47
CA MET A 294 -12.54 -3.45 16.90
C MET A 294 -11.36 -3.28 17.84
N PHE A 295 -10.44 -2.34 17.56
CA PHE A 295 -9.28 -2.09 18.41
C PHE A 295 -9.68 -1.36 19.69
N PRO A 296 -8.89 -1.45 20.76
CA PRO A 296 -9.10 -0.67 21.99
C PRO A 296 -9.26 0.82 21.73
N ASP A 297 -9.94 1.51 22.62
CA ASP A 297 -10.30 2.94 22.47
C ASP A 297 -9.08 3.85 22.29
N GLU A 298 -7.93 3.48 22.84
CA GLU A 298 -6.68 4.23 22.71
C GLU A 298 -6.15 4.31 21.27
N TYR A 299 -6.61 3.42 20.37
CA TYR A 299 -6.26 3.44 18.95
C TYR A 299 -7.22 4.27 18.10
N ARG A 300 -8.38 4.63 18.64
CA ARG A 300 -9.38 5.39 17.86
C ARG A 300 -8.88 6.78 17.53
N LYS A 301 -9.06 7.17 16.26
CA LYS A 301 -8.61 8.45 15.70
C LYS A 301 -7.10 8.65 15.74
N GLN A 302 -6.33 7.60 15.99
CA GLN A 302 -4.88 7.59 15.84
C GLN A 302 -4.49 7.25 14.41
N ILE A 303 -3.25 7.54 14.02
CA ILE A 303 -2.77 7.38 12.66
C ILE A 303 -1.92 6.11 12.58
N PHE A 304 -2.31 5.16 11.71
CA PHE A 304 -1.44 4.05 11.31
C PHE A 304 -0.72 4.40 10.02
N ILE A 305 0.58 4.10 9.95
CA ILE A 305 1.44 4.37 8.81
C ILE A 305 2.16 3.10 8.39
N ALA A 306 2.10 2.77 7.09
CA ALA A 306 2.92 1.72 6.50
C ALA A 306 4.29 2.28 6.14
N GLU A 307 5.34 1.75 6.74
CA GLU A 307 6.74 2.07 6.43
C GLU A 307 7.32 0.99 5.52
N HIS A 308 7.52 1.34 4.26
CA HIS A 308 7.97 0.42 3.22
C HIS A 308 9.42 -0.06 3.40
N GLY A 309 10.23 0.74 4.07
CA GLY A 309 11.59 0.42 4.46
C GLY A 309 12.66 0.99 3.53
N SER A 310 13.79 1.28 4.14
CA SER A 310 14.94 1.94 3.52
C SER A 310 15.64 1.07 2.47
N TRP A 311 16.22 1.71 1.46
CA TRP A 311 17.09 1.05 0.47
C TRP A 311 18.51 1.62 0.49
N ASN A 312 18.70 2.87 0.91
CA ASN A 312 19.92 3.67 0.82
C ASN A 312 20.66 3.87 2.16
N ARG A 313 20.29 3.12 3.22
CA ARG A 313 20.98 3.20 4.53
C ARG A 313 21.37 1.82 5.07
N ARG A 314 22.28 1.82 6.05
CA ARG A 314 22.67 0.62 6.81
C ARG A 314 22.82 0.99 8.30
N PRO A 315 22.31 0.17 9.23
CA PRO A 315 21.37 -0.94 9.01
C PRO A 315 20.05 -0.48 8.39
N LEU A 316 19.33 -1.40 7.74
CA LEU A 316 18.00 -1.12 7.18
C LEU A 316 17.01 -0.73 8.29
N ILE A 317 16.04 0.14 7.98
CA ILE A 317 14.98 0.59 8.90
C ILE A 317 13.63 0.63 8.18
N GLY A 318 12.52 0.70 8.92
CA GLY A 318 11.17 0.61 8.37
C GLY A 318 10.73 -0.85 8.25
N TYR A 319 10.06 -1.23 7.17
CA TYR A 319 9.50 -2.57 6.96
C TYR A 319 8.54 -2.97 8.09
N ARG A 320 7.63 -2.06 8.43
CA ARG A 320 6.75 -2.17 9.60
C ARG A 320 5.50 -1.31 9.45
N VAL A 321 4.58 -1.45 10.36
CA VAL A 321 3.47 -0.51 10.55
C VAL A 321 3.71 0.23 11.85
N THR A 322 3.58 1.55 11.80
CA THR A 322 3.75 2.42 12.97
C THR A 322 2.44 3.11 13.33
N LEU A 323 2.39 3.61 14.55
CA LEU A 323 1.28 4.34 15.14
C LEU A 323 1.77 5.73 15.56
N VAL A 324 1.07 6.77 15.11
CA VAL A 324 1.21 8.12 15.66
C VAL A 324 0.00 8.41 16.52
N ARG A 325 0.27 8.73 17.78
CA ARG A 325 -0.76 9.11 18.75
C ARG A 325 -0.98 10.62 18.72
N LEU A 326 -2.24 10.99 18.69
CA LEU A 326 -2.68 12.39 18.72
C LEU A 326 -3.34 12.72 20.05
N GLU A 327 -3.06 13.91 20.55
CA GLU A 327 -3.80 14.56 21.63
C GLU A 327 -4.19 15.96 21.18
N ASN A 328 -5.47 16.29 21.26
CA ASN A 328 -5.99 17.59 20.83
C ASN A 328 -5.52 17.99 19.43
N ASN A 329 -5.59 17.04 18.48
CA ASN A 329 -5.16 17.21 17.08
C ASN A 329 -3.66 17.56 16.91
N ARG A 330 -2.81 17.14 17.86
CA ARG A 330 -1.34 17.27 17.80
C ARG A 330 -0.69 15.91 17.92
N ALA A 331 0.29 15.62 17.09
CA ALA A 331 1.08 14.41 17.19
C ALA A 331 1.99 14.49 18.44
N VAL A 332 1.85 13.51 19.34
CA VAL A 332 2.56 13.49 20.63
C VAL A 332 3.47 12.27 20.78
N GLU A 333 3.24 11.20 20.04
CA GLU A 333 4.03 9.98 20.12
C GLU A 333 4.07 9.29 18.74
N TYR A 334 5.23 8.75 18.39
CA TYR A 334 5.44 7.89 17.23
C TYR A 334 6.10 6.58 17.69
N LYS A 335 5.45 5.45 17.44
CA LYS A 335 5.91 4.14 17.88
C LYS A 335 5.61 3.03 16.91
N VAL A 336 6.34 1.93 17.02
CA VAL A 336 6.09 0.70 16.26
C VAL A 336 4.79 0.06 16.73
N PHE A 337 3.92 -0.33 15.79
CA PHE A 337 2.72 -1.10 16.04
C PHE A 337 2.86 -2.56 15.60
N ALA A 338 3.35 -2.81 14.38
CA ALA A 338 3.62 -4.15 13.88
C ALA A 338 4.99 -4.17 13.19
N GLU A 339 5.85 -5.13 13.53
CA GLU A 339 7.16 -5.31 12.93
C GLU A 339 7.46 -6.78 12.69
N GLY A 340 8.48 -7.09 11.88
CA GLY A 340 8.89 -8.47 11.61
C GLY A 340 9.06 -8.79 10.12
N TRP A 341 8.65 -7.90 9.22
CA TRP A 341 8.90 -8.04 7.77
C TRP A 341 10.39 -7.97 7.39
N LEU A 342 11.22 -7.45 8.28
CA LEU A 342 12.68 -7.43 8.15
C LEU A 342 13.29 -8.41 9.15
N GLN A 343 13.98 -9.44 8.66
CA GLN A 343 14.64 -10.45 9.46
C GLN A 343 16.12 -10.55 9.06
N ASN A 344 17.04 -10.41 10.02
CA ASN A 344 18.48 -10.56 9.79
C ASN A 344 19.01 -9.72 8.60
N GLY A 345 18.55 -8.49 8.45
CA GLY A 345 18.92 -7.58 7.36
C GLY A 345 18.34 -7.93 5.99
N ARG A 346 17.37 -8.86 5.93
CA ARG A 346 16.65 -9.23 4.70
C ARG A 346 15.13 -9.04 4.91
N ALA A 347 14.52 -8.26 4.04
CA ALA A 347 13.07 -8.10 4.06
C ALA A 347 12.42 -9.24 3.29
N TRP A 348 11.48 -9.95 3.93
CA TRP A 348 10.59 -10.88 3.25
C TRP A 348 9.32 -10.18 2.75
N GLY A 349 8.91 -9.08 3.39
CA GLY A 349 7.77 -8.26 3.00
C GLY A 349 8.07 -6.77 3.13
N ARG A 350 7.21 -5.94 2.54
CA ARG A 350 7.28 -4.47 2.54
C ARG A 350 5.88 -3.87 2.63
N PRO A 351 5.42 -3.45 3.81
CA PRO A 351 4.13 -2.76 3.97
C PRO A 351 4.03 -1.50 3.10
N VAL A 352 2.90 -1.30 2.41
CA VAL A 352 2.70 -0.16 1.50
C VAL A 352 1.55 0.73 1.92
N ASP A 353 0.37 0.17 2.16
CA ASP A 353 -0.82 0.94 2.55
C ASP A 353 -1.56 0.23 3.67
N VAL A 354 -2.38 0.98 4.37
CA VAL A 354 -3.27 0.49 5.41
C VAL A 354 -4.71 0.90 5.10
N GLN A 355 -5.68 0.01 5.37
CA GLN A 355 -7.10 0.25 5.12
C GLN A 355 -7.93 -0.29 6.29
N VAL A 356 -8.77 0.56 6.86
CA VAL A 356 -9.72 0.12 7.92
C VAL A 356 -10.91 -0.57 7.28
N MET A 357 -11.22 -1.77 7.76
CA MET A 357 -12.39 -2.56 7.31
C MET A 357 -13.65 -2.18 8.09
N PRO A 358 -14.85 -2.47 7.56
CA PRO A 358 -16.12 -2.15 8.24
C PRO A 358 -16.26 -2.77 9.61
N ASP A 359 -15.71 -3.96 9.85
CA ASP A 359 -15.69 -4.63 11.15
C ASP A 359 -14.63 -4.06 12.12
N GLY A 360 -13.82 -3.12 11.64
CA GLY A 360 -12.78 -2.44 12.40
C GLY A 360 -11.39 -3.11 12.34
N ALA A 361 -11.19 -4.17 11.58
CA ALA A 361 -9.84 -4.69 11.33
C ALA A 361 -9.03 -3.72 10.44
N LEU A 362 -7.71 -3.87 10.49
CA LEU A 362 -6.79 -3.11 9.66
C LEU A 362 -6.17 -4.04 8.61
N LEU A 363 -6.38 -3.73 7.32
CA LEU A 363 -5.63 -4.38 6.24
C LEU A 363 -4.29 -3.69 6.03
N VAL A 364 -3.30 -4.46 5.61
CA VAL A 364 -1.95 -3.98 5.24
C VAL A 364 -1.58 -4.62 3.90
N SER A 365 -1.34 -3.82 2.86
CA SER A 365 -0.84 -4.32 1.58
C SER A 365 0.69 -4.46 1.59
N ASP A 366 1.20 -5.41 0.83
CA ASP A 366 2.62 -5.74 0.72
C ASP A 366 2.99 -6.03 -0.74
N ASP A 367 3.80 -5.15 -1.33
CA ASP A 367 4.18 -5.24 -2.75
C ASP A 367 5.35 -6.20 -3.01
N LYS A 368 6.04 -6.64 -1.97
CA LYS A 368 7.13 -7.62 -2.05
C LYS A 368 6.62 -9.04 -1.82
N ALA A 369 5.82 -9.25 -0.81
CA ALA A 369 5.21 -10.56 -0.54
C ALA A 369 4.00 -10.84 -1.43
N ASN A 370 3.52 -9.86 -2.20
CA ASN A 370 2.35 -9.98 -3.08
C ASN A 370 1.10 -10.42 -2.31
N ALA A 371 0.89 -9.84 -1.14
CA ALA A 371 -0.14 -10.23 -0.21
C ALA A 371 -0.82 -9.01 0.44
N ILE A 372 -1.99 -9.25 1.01
CA ILE A 372 -2.68 -8.33 1.89
C ILE A 372 -2.91 -9.06 3.20
N TYR A 373 -2.49 -8.44 4.30
CA TYR A 373 -2.68 -8.97 5.65
C TYR A 373 -3.86 -8.29 6.31
N ARG A 374 -4.48 -9.02 7.24
CA ARG A 374 -5.52 -8.52 8.11
C ARG A 374 -5.05 -8.57 9.56
N ILE A 375 -5.02 -7.42 10.21
CA ILE A 375 -4.74 -7.30 11.65
C ILE A 375 -6.07 -7.13 12.36
N SER A 376 -6.35 -8.00 13.32
CA SER A 376 -7.56 -8.01 14.15
C SER A 376 -7.20 -7.96 15.63
N TYR A 377 -8.17 -7.60 16.47
CA TYR A 377 -8.03 -7.60 17.92
C TYR A 377 -9.09 -8.53 18.53
N LYS A 378 -8.65 -9.40 19.42
CA LYS A 378 -9.55 -10.25 20.21
C LYS A 378 -9.59 -9.70 21.64
N LYS A 379 -10.79 -9.32 22.06
CA LYS A 379 -11.04 -8.91 23.47
C LYS A 379 -10.87 -10.07 24.43
#